data_e95feb031016dface6b00bd083862e58
#
_entry.id   e95feb031016dface6b00bd083862e58
#
_cell.length_a   1.000
_cell.length_b   1.000
_cell.length_c   1.000
_cell.angle_alpha   90.00
_cell.angle_beta   90.00
_cell.angle_gamma   90.00
#
_symmetry.space_group_name_H-M   'P 1'
#
loop_
_entity.id
_entity.type
_entity.pdbx_description
1 polymer ?
#
loop_
_entity_poly.entity_id
_entity_poly.type
_entity_poly.pdbx_seq_one_letter_code
_entity_poly.pdbx_strand_id
1 'polypeptide(L)'
;MKSSNLTPDLFRVCDANLNRLREGLRVIEDIMRYRDNNKELSKKLKTLRHQTKIDNIEVLLENRDSINDVLRVSMTSEQKRSDLQSIIIANFKRAQESARVLEELYKLENINISERFKTIRYELYNLEKEIVLTSK
;
A
#
# COMPACT_ATOMS: atom_id res chain seq x y z
N MET A 1 18.69 20.39 13.62
CA MET A 1 17.99 19.92 12.43
C MET A 1 18.42 18.51 12.09
N LYS A 2 17.47 17.61 12.00
CA LYS A 2 17.78 16.20 11.74
C LYS A 2 17.90 15.99 10.24
N SER A 3 19.07 15.66 9.74
CA SER A 3 19.25 15.33 8.33
C SER A 3 18.74 13.91 8.07
N SER A 4 17.98 13.76 6.99
CA SER A 4 17.50 12.46 6.56
C SER A 4 18.62 11.67 5.88
N ASN A 5 18.68 10.35 6.14
CA ASN A 5 19.56 9.44 5.43
C ASN A 5 18.89 8.87 4.18
N LEU A 6 17.65 9.27 3.90
CA LEU A 6 17.01 8.93 2.64
C LEU A 6 17.50 9.85 1.53
N THR A 7 18.04 9.25 0.48
CA THR A 7 18.51 9.94 -0.71
C THR A 7 17.36 10.15 -1.69
N PRO A 8 17.49 11.06 -2.68
CA PRO A 8 16.43 11.28 -3.69
C PRO A 8 15.95 10.01 -4.38
N ASP A 9 16.86 9.10 -4.72
CA ASP A 9 16.53 7.83 -5.36
C ASP A 9 15.73 6.92 -4.41
N LEU A 10 16.04 6.92 -3.11
CA LEU A 10 15.28 6.17 -2.11
C LEU A 10 13.91 6.80 -1.84
N PHE A 11 13.79 8.13 -1.91
CA PHE A 11 12.48 8.79 -1.85
C PHE A 11 11.61 8.39 -3.04
N ARG A 12 12.19 8.17 -4.22
CA ARG A 12 11.47 7.66 -5.38
C ARG A 12 10.90 6.26 -5.10
N VAL A 13 11.68 5.39 -4.45
CA VAL A 13 11.22 4.06 -4.03
C VAL A 13 10.05 4.18 -3.04
N CYS A 14 10.16 5.08 -2.07
CA CYS A 14 9.09 5.32 -1.09
C CYS A 14 7.82 5.82 -1.77
N ASP A 15 7.92 6.77 -2.69
CA ASP A 15 6.77 7.29 -3.43
C ASP A 15 6.03 6.18 -4.17
N ALA A 16 6.75 5.36 -4.92
CA ALA A 16 6.15 4.25 -5.67
C ALA A 16 5.41 3.29 -4.74
N ASN A 17 6.02 2.94 -3.61
CA ASN A 17 5.42 1.99 -2.67
C ASN A 17 4.26 2.58 -1.88
N LEU A 18 4.30 3.86 -1.55
CA LEU A 18 3.18 4.53 -0.91
C LEU A 18 1.96 4.53 -1.82
N ASN A 19 2.15 4.80 -3.10
CA ASN A 19 1.06 4.75 -4.07
C ASN A 19 0.50 3.34 -4.23
N ARG A 20 1.35 2.32 -4.34
CA ARG A 20 0.93 0.92 -4.42
C ARG A 20 0.12 0.49 -3.20
N LEU A 21 0.57 0.89 -2.01
CA LEU A 21 -0.14 0.59 -0.76
C LEU A 21 -1.52 1.20 -0.77
N ARG A 22 -1.62 2.48 -1.08
CA ARG A 22 -2.88 3.20 -1.07
C ARG A 22 -3.84 2.70 -2.15
N GLU A 23 -3.33 2.42 -3.35
CA GLU A 23 -4.14 1.90 -4.46
C GLU A 23 -4.65 0.49 -4.15
N GLY A 24 -3.81 -0.38 -3.61
CA GLY A 24 -4.22 -1.72 -3.21
C GLY A 24 -5.32 -1.69 -2.16
N LEU A 25 -5.18 -0.84 -1.15
CA LEU A 25 -6.20 -0.63 -0.12
C LEU A 25 -7.51 -0.14 -0.73
N ARG A 26 -7.43 0.79 -1.69
CA ARG A 26 -8.61 1.35 -2.33
C ARG A 26 -9.40 0.30 -3.12
N VAL A 27 -8.72 -0.58 -3.82
CA VAL A 27 -9.40 -1.67 -4.54
C VAL A 27 -10.23 -2.52 -3.58
N ILE A 28 -9.64 -2.94 -2.47
CA ILE A 28 -10.31 -3.79 -1.49
C ILE A 28 -11.46 -3.02 -0.80
N GLU A 29 -11.20 -1.78 -0.43
CA GLU A 29 -12.20 -0.91 0.20
C GLU A 29 -13.45 -0.77 -0.68
N ASP A 30 -13.27 -0.52 -1.97
CA ASP A 30 -14.38 -0.31 -2.89
C ASP A 30 -15.18 -1.60 -3.13
N ILE A 31 -14.54 -2.75 -3.13
CA ILE A 31 -15.24 -4.04 -3.21
C ILE A 31 -16.11 -4.24 -1.96
N MET A 32 -15.55 -3.99 -0.78
CA MET A 32 -16.30 -4.13 0.48
C MET A 32 -17.43 -3.11 0.57
N ARG A 33 -17.21 -1.90 0.08
CA ARG A 33 -18.18 -0.81 0.19
C ARG A 33 -19.32 -0.94 -0.82
N TYR A 34 -19.01 -1.17 -2.08
CA TYR A 34 -19.99 -1.04 -3.17
C TYR A 34 -20.59 -2.38 -3.61
N ARG A 35 -19.82 -3.46 -3.54
CA ARG A 35 -20.33 -4.78 -3.87
C ARG A 35 -20.96 -5.48 -2.68
N ASP A 36 -20.26 -5.51 -1.55
CA ASP A 36 -20.67 -6.26 -0.37
C ASP A 36 -21.50 -5.45 0.60
N ASN A 37 -21.56 -4.12 0.41
CA ASN A 37 -22.27 -3.21 1.32
C ASN A 37 -21.84 -3.41 2.78
N ASN A 38 -20.57 -3.75 3.00
CA ASN A 38 -20.05 -4.04 4.34
C ASN A 38 -19.48 -2.74 4.95
N LYS A 39 -20.31 -2.10 5.77
CA LYS A 39 -19.97 -0.82 6.41
C LYS A 39 -18.75 -0.94 7.31
N GLU A 40 -18.68 -1.99 8.12
CA GLU A 40 -17.62 -2.17 9.11
C GLU A 40 -16.25 -2.37 8.45
N LEU A 41 -16.16 -3.28 7.50
CA LEU A 41 -14.91 -3.56 6.79
C LEU A 41 -14.49 -2.38 5.92
N SER A 42 -15.44 -1.72 5.25
CA SER A 42 -15.13 -0.52 4.46
C SER A 42 -14.54 0.57 5.33
N LYS A 43 -15.10 0.76 6.52
CA LYS A 43 -14.61 1.77 7.47
C LYS A 43 -13.21 1.45 7.97
N LYS A 44 -12.94 0.19 8.30
CA LYS A 44 -11.61 -0.26 8.72
C LYS A 44 -10.55 -0.01 7.64
N LEU A 45 -10.88 -0.36 6.40
CA LEU A 45 -9.98 -0.16 5.26
C LEU A 45 -9.75 1.32 4.96
N LYS A 46 -10.80 2.14 5.04
CA LYS A 46 -10.69 3.59 4.87
C LYS A 46 -9.79 4.21 5.94
N THR A 47 -9.97 3.81 7.20
CA THR A 47 -9.14 4.27 8.32
C THR A 47 -7.68 3.91 8.07
N LEU A 48 -7.42 2.68 7.66
CA LEU A 48 -6.07 2.21 7.35
C LEU A 48 -5.44 3.01 6.20
N ARG A 49 -6.22 3.27 5.15
CA ARG A 49 -5.75 4.06 4.01
C ARG A 49 -5.39 5.49 4.44
N HIS A 50 -6.17 6.10 5.33
CA HIS A 50 -5.87 7.43 5.87
C HIS A 50 -4.59 7.44 6.71
N GLN A 51 -4.26 6.33 7.39
CA GLN A 51 -3.04 6.22 8.17
C GLN A 51 -1.77 6.14 7.32
N THR A 52 -1.90 5.98 6.01
CA THR A 52 -0.75 5.98 5.10
C THR A 52 -0.23 7.37 4.76
N LYS A 53 -0.91 8.43 5.19
CA LYS A 53 -0.50 9.81 4.90
C LYS A 53 0.87 10.15 5.48
N ILE A 54 1.66 10.84 4.66
CA ILE A 54 2.98 11.36 5.04
C ILE A 54 2.97 12.86 4.80
N ASP A 55 3.52 13.61 5.77
CA ASP A 55 3.47 15.08 5.75
C ASP A 55 4.35 15.70 4.67
N ASN A 56 5.47 15.06 4.32
CA ASN A 56 6.42 15.58 3.34
C ASN A 56 6.14 15.09 1.92
N ILE A 57 4.89 15.15 1.49
CA ILE A 57 4.48 14.69 0.15
C ILE A 57 5.24 15.40 -0.98
N GLU A 58 5.65 16.64 -0.77
CA GLU A 58 6.40 17.41 -1.77
C GLU A 58 7.72 16.74 -2.14
N VAL A 59 8.45 16.23 -1.14
CA VAL A 59 9.72 15.53 -1.37
C VAL A 59 9.49 14.28 -2.21
N LEU A 60 8.41 13.55 -1.93
CA LEU A 60 8.05 12.37 -2.70
C LEU A 60 7.71 12.73 -4.15
N LEU A 61 6.91 13.77 -4.35
CA LEU A 61 6.53 14.23 -5.68
C LEU A 61 7.73 14.72 -6.50
N GLU A 62 8.65 15.45 -5.87
CA GLU A 62 9.87 15.94 -6.52
C GLU A 62 10.75 14.81 -7.05
N ASN A 63 10.69 13.64 -6.41
CA ASN A 63 11.52 12.49 -6.77
C ASN A 63 10.75 11.43 -7.55
N ARG A 64 9.47 11.67 -7.85
CA ARG A 64 8.67 10.75 -8.64
C ARG A 64 9.14 10.71 -10.08
N ASP A 65 9.32 9.51 -10.61
CA ASP A 65 9.67 9.30 -12.01
C ASP A 65 9.02 8.00 -12.49
N SER A 66 7.74 8.08 -12.83
CA SER A 66 6.98 6.94 -13.36
C SER A 66 7.24 6.71 -14.86
N ILE A 67 7.75 7.72 -15.56
CA ILE A 67 8.04 7.63 -16.99
C ILE A 67 9.19 6.64 -17.24
N ASN A 68 10.21 6.67 -16.38
CA ASN A 68 11.40 5.83 -16.49
C ASN A 68 11.29 4.54 -15.65
N ASP A 69 10.08 4.13 -15.25
CA ASP A 69 9.86 2.86 -14.59
C ASP A 69 10.13 1.74 -15.59
N VAL A 70 11.18 0.96 -15.33
CA VAL A 70 11.66 -0.10 -16.24
C VAL A 70 10.68 -1.27 -16.38
N LEU A 71 9.71 -1.39 -15.47
CA LEU A 71 8.67 -2.43 -15.51
C LEU A 71 7.28 -1.84 -15.75
N ARG A 72 7.20 -0.66 -16.32
CA ARG A 72 5.93 0.03 -16.59
C ARG A 72 5.03 -0.75 -17.54
N VAL A 73 5.60 -1.46 -18.52
CA VAL A 73 4.82 -2.27 -19.47
C VAL A 73 4.34 -3.53 -18.76
N SER A 74 3.03 -3.80 -18.85
CA SER A 74 2.44 -4.96 -18.21
C SER A 74 2.88 -6.28 -18.86
N MET A 75 3.14 -7.27 -18.00
CA MET A 75 3.39 -8.64 -18.43
C MET A 75 2.05 -9.41 -18.44
N THR A 76 1.98 -10.48 -19.24
CA THR A 76 0.77 -11.31 -19.32
C THR A 76 0.33 -11.83 -17.96
N SER A 77 1.28 -12.21 -17.10
CA SER A 77 0.99 -12.69 -15.75
C SER A 77 0.33 -11.63 -14.86
N GLU A 78 0.68 -10.35 -15.07
CA GLU A 78 0.11 -9.24 -14.32
C GLU A 78 -1.32 -8.92 -14.76
N GLN A 79 -1.66 -9.26 -15.99
CA GLN A 79 -2.99 -8.97 -16.56
C GLN A 79 -4.02 -10.01 -16.18
N LYS A 80 -3.60 -11.18 -15.68
CA LYS A 80 -4.51 -12.27 -15.36
C LYS A 80 -5.07 -12.19 -13.96
N ARG A 81 -6.39 -12.21 -13.87
CA ARG A 81 -7.13 -12.41 -12.61
C ARG A 81 -8.31 -13.32 -12.94
N SER A 82 -8.37 -14.47 -12.30
CA SER A 82 -9.38 -15.49 -12.65
C SER A 82 -10.74 -15.21 -12.03
N ASP A 83 -10.79 -14.54 -10.88
CA ASP A 83 -12.04 -14.25 -10.18
C ASP A 83 -11.83 -13.06 -9.23
N LEU A 84 -12.92 -12.65 -8.56
CA LEU A 84 -12.89 -11.53 -7.63
C LEU A 84 -11.99 -11.82 -6.43
N GLN A 85 -12.00 -13.05 -5.93
CA GLN A 85 -11.17 -13.43 -4.79
C GLN A 85 -9.69 -13.29 -5.13
N SER A 86 -9.27 -13.64 -6.34
CA SER A 86 -7.88 -13.46 -6.76
C SER A 86 -7.49 -11.99 -6.85
N ILE A 87 -8.42 -11.11 -7.22
CA ILE A 87 -8.19 -9.66 -7.19
C ILE A 87 -7.96 -9.18 -5.75
N ILE A 88 -8.80 -9.61 -4.82
CA ILE A 88 -8.69 -9.25 -3.40
C ILE A 88 -7.35 -9.70 -2.84
N ILE A 89 -7.00 -10.97 -3.03
CA ILE A 89 -5.75 -11.54 -2.51
C ILE A 89 -4.53 -10.82 -3.11
N ALA A 90 -4.52 -10.59 -4.41
CA ALA A 90 -3.41 -9.92 -5.08
C ALA A 90 -3.20 -8.50 -4.55
N ASN A 91 -4.30 -7.78 -4.28
CA ASN A 91 -4.19 -6.42 -3.75
C ASN A 91 -3.77 -6.39 -2.28
N PHE A 92 -4.18 -7.38 -1.47
CA PHE A 92 -3.64 -7.53 -0.13
C PHE A 92 -2.13 -7.79 -0.15
N LYS A 93 -1.67 -8.70 -1.02
CA LYS A 93 -0.22 -9.00 -1.12
C LYS A 93 0.56 -7.77 -1.55
N ARG A 94 0.07 -7.06 -2.57
CA ARG A 94 0.71 -5.83 -3.03
C ARG A 94 0.81 -4.79 -1.91
N ALA A 95 -0.27 -4.59 -1.17
CA ALA A 95 -0.31 -3.63 -0.06
C ALA A 95 0.64 -4.04 1.07
N GLN A 96 0.65 -5.32 1.45
CA GLN A 96 1.54 -5.85 2.49
C GLN A 96 3.01 -5.69 2.12
N GLU A 97 3.36 -6.05 0.89
CA GLU A 97 4.73 -5.94 0.40
C GLU A 97 5.19 -4.49 0.34
N SER A 98 4.32 -3.59 -0.14
CA SER A 98 4.63 -2.16 -0.21
C SER A 98 4.81 -1.56 1.18
N ALA A 99 3.97 -1.95 2.15
CA ALA A 99 4.12 -1.53 3.54
C ALA A 99 5.47 -1.99 4.11
N ARG A 100 5.91 -3.19 3.76
CA ARG A 100 7.22 -3.70 4.20
C ARG A 100 8.37 -2.86 3.66
N VAL A 101 8.33 -2.50 2.37
CA VAL A 101 9.36 -1.65 1.78
C VAL A 101 9.42 -0.31 2.49
N LEU A 102 8.26 0.31 2.74
CA LEU A 102 8.18 1.59 3.45
C LEU A 102 8.70 1.47 4.89
N GLU A 103 8.34 0.41 5.59
CA GLU A 103 8.83 0.13 6.94
C GLU A 103 10.36 0.08 6.97
N GLU A 104 10.97 -0.63 6.03
CA GLU A 104 12.41 -0.78 5.96
C GLU A 104 13.12 0.53 5.64
N LEU A 105 12.67 1.25 4.61
CA LEU A 105 13.35 2.46 4.17
C LEU A 105 13.20 3.62 5.16
N TYR A 106 12.04 3.76 5.80
CA TYR A 106 11.83 4.83 6.78
C TYR A 106 12.64 4.65 8.06
N LYS A 107 13.26 3.48 8.27
CA LYS A 107 14.26 3.32 9.34
C LYS A 107 15.43 4.28 9.17
N LEU A 108 15.70 4.72 7.94
CA LEU A 108 16.77 5.66 7.64
C LEU A 108 16.40 7.12 7.90
N GLU A 109 15.13 7.41 8.09
CA GLU A 109 14.67 8.78 8.29
C GLU A 109 13.92 8.99 9.60
N ASN A 110 12.89 8.19 9.85
CA ASN A 110 11.99 8.39 10.97
C ASN A 110 11.44 7.06 11.46
N ILE A 111 11.93 6.64 12.63
CA ILE A 111 11.53 5.34 13.20
C ILE A 111 10.03 5.27 13.50
N ASN A 112 9.41 6.39 13.82
CA ASN A 112 7.97 6.42 14.10
C ASN A 112 7.16 6.15 12.84
N ILE A 113 7.59 6.65 11.70
CA ILE A 113 6.97 6.36 10.42
C ILE A 113 7.17 4.88 10.07
N SER A 114 8.39 4.36 10.28
CA SER A 114 8.68 2.93 10.08
C SER A 114 7.73 2.05 10.90
N GLU A 115 7.55 2.36 12.18
CA GLU A 115 6.66 1.60 13.05
C GLU A 115 5.18 1.71 12.62
N ARG A 116 4.78 2.86 12.09
CA ARG A 116 3.43 3.04 11.54
C ARG A 116 3.17 2.06 10.39
N PHE A 117 4.12 1.93 9.47
CA PHE A 117 3.96 1.01 8.35
C PHE A 117 4.01 -0.45 8.78
N LYS A 118 4.76 -0.78 9.83
CA LYS A 118 4.72 -2.10 10.44
C LYS A 118 3.32 -2.41 10.98
N THR A 119 2.73 -1.48 11.71
CA THR A 119 1.38 -1.63 12.26
C THR A 119 0.35 -1.81 11.13
N ILE A 120 0.45 -1.00 10.07
CA ILE A 120 -0.41 -1.12 8.90
C ILE A 120 -0.28 -2.50 8.28
N ARG A 121 0.95 -3.00 8.14
CA ARG A 121 1.21 -4.32 7.55
C ARG A 121 0.53 -5.44 8.34
N TYR A 122 0.62 -5.41 9.67
CA TYR A 122 -0.02 -6.40 10.53
C TYR A 122 -1.55 -6.31 10.48
N GLU A 123 -2.09 -5.10 10.44
CA GLU A 123 -3.54 -4.92 10.25
C GLU A 123 -4.01 -5.48 8.91
N LEU A 124 -3.21 -5.35 7.87
CA LEU A 124 -3.51 -5.94 6.57
C LEU A 124 -3.59 -7.47 6.63
N TYR A 125 -2.71 -8.11 7.39
CA TYR A 125 -2.78 -9.56 7.59
C TYR A 125 -4.10 -9.98 8.26
N ASN A 126 -4.52 -9.23 9.28
CA ASN A 126 -5.76 -9.51 9.99
C ASN A 126 -6.98 -9.32 9.10
N LEU A 127 -7.00 -8.24 8.32
CA LEU A 127 -8.11 -7.95 7.39
C LEU A 127 -8.15 -8.97 6.25
N GLU A 128 -7.01 -9.37 5.74
CA GLU A 128 -6.95 -10.40 4.70
C GLU A 128 -7.60 -11.70 5.18
N LYS A 129 -7.21 -12.15 6.37
CA LYS A 129 -7.79 -13.34 6.96
C LYS A 129 -9.31 -13.23 7.10
N GLU A 130 -9.79 -12.12 7.66
CA GLU A 130 -11.21 -11.88 7.88
C GLU A 130 -11.98 -11.85 6.56
N ILE A 131 -11.52 -11.05 5.60
CA ILE A 131 -12.23 -10.85 4.32
C ILE A 131 -12.20 -12.11 3.45
N VAL A 132 -11.05 -12.74 3.32
CA VAL A 132 -10.92 -13.94 2.47
C VAL A 132 -11.74 -15.11 3.02
N LEU A 133 -11.74 -15.29 4.35
CA LEU A 133 -12.50 -16.38 4.95
C LEU A 133 -14.00 -16.16 4.92
N THR A 134 -14.47 -14.92 4.98
CA THR A 134 -15.91 -14.60 4.95
C THR A 134 -16.48 -14.45 3.55
N SER A 135 -15.62 -14.27 2.53
CA SER A 135 -16.04 -14.06 1.14
C SER A 135 -16.20 -15.34 0.33
N LYS A 136 -16.15 -16.48 0.97
CA LYS A 136 -16.34 -17.76 0.31
C LYS A 136 -17.79 -18.02 -0.06
#